data_de80660bcc4e0f139b1da8e9d68ac4ce
#
_entry.id   de80660bcc4e0f139b1da8e9d68ac4ce
#
_cell.length_a   1.000
_cell.length_b   1.000
_cell.length_c   1.000
_cell.angle_alpha   90.00
_cell.angle_beta   90.00
_cell.angle_gamma   90.00
#
_symmetry.space_group_name_H-M   'P 1'
#
loop_
_entity.id
_entity.type
_entity.pdbx_description
1 polymer ?
#
loop_
_entity_poly.entity_id
_entity_poly.type
_entity_poly.pdbx_seq_one_letter_code
_entity_poly.pdbx_strand_id
1 'polypeptide(L)'
;MTQQHPYTVMTVCTGNICRSPMAEIILRAEFESRGIGEDRVRVLSSGVSDEEYGHPIDPRAVRVLRADGYEIPTHHFAHRVTREEIEETDLFLPMTASHMRALLRQLPSSKRAEVHMYRSFDPNLPKPAAGREDSIDQVDPWYGGPHEFQVAIGQIQEVAPYIVDWVERQIG
;
A
#
# COMPACT_ATOMS: atom_id res chain seq x y z
N MET A 1 25.69 7.77 17.54
CA MET A 1 24.26 7.44 17.52
C MET A 1 23.83 7.35 16.08
N THR A 2 23.53 6.17 15.60
CA THR A 2 22.88 5.99 14.32
C THR A 2 21.47 6.52 14.45
N GLN A 3 21.13 7.57 13.71
CA GLN A 3 19.75 7.99 13.55
C GLN A 3 19.03 6.80 12.93
N GLN A 4 18.23 6.15 13.75
CA GLN A 4 17.43 5.02 13.28
C GLN A 4 16.32 5.61 12.40
N HIS A 5 16.39 5.36 11.10
CA HIS A 5 15.32 5.75 10.20
C HIS A 5 14.03 5.03 10.63
N PRO A 6 12.87 5.69 10.51
CA PRO A 6 11.62 5.00 10.75
C PRO A 6 11.48 3.82 9.78
N TYR A 7 10.88 2.72 10.24
CA TYR A 7 10.56 1.60 9.38
C TYR A 7 9.61 2.08 8.30
N THR A 8 9.95 1.90 7.04
CA THR A 8 9.20 2.50 5.93
C THR A 8 8.44 1.44 5.14
N VAL A 9 7.14 1.62 5.07
CA VAL A 9 6.20 0.75 4.35
C VAL A 9 5.69 1.50 3.12
N MET A 10 5.68 0.84 1.95
CA MET A 10 5.19 1.43 0.72
C MET A 10 4.11 0.58 0.09
N THR A 11 2.94 1.14 -0.14
CA THR A 11 1.87 0.51 -0.93
C THR A 11 2.02 0.88 -2.39
N VAL A 12 1.78 -0.08 -3.29
CA VAL A 12 2.05 0.09 -4.73
C VAL A 12 0.88 -0.40 -5.58
N CYS A 13 0.40 0.44 -6.49
CA CYS A 13 -0.57 0.07 -7.52
C CYS A 13 -0.09 0.53 -8.90
N THR A 14 -0.96 0.67 -9.89
CA THR A 14 -0.55 1.10 -11.23
C THR A 14 -0.25 2.60 -11.25
N GLY A 15 -1.26 3.44 -11.09
CA GLY A 15 -1.17 4.90 -11.29
C GLY A 15 -1.03 5.72 -10.01
N ASN A 16 -1.11 5.10 -8.85
CA ASN A 16 -1.02 5.79 -7.56
C ASN A 16 -2.13 6.83 -7.31
N ILE A 17 -3.34 6.55 -7.77
CA ILE A 17 -4.50 7.45 -7.52
C ILE A 17 -5.67 6.78 -6.80
N CYS A 18 -5.73 5.44 -6.74
CA CYS A 18 -6.84 4.71 -6.11
C CYS A 18 -6.35 3.80 -4.98
N ARG A 19 -5.95 2.57 -5.32
CA ARG A 19 -5.67 1.50 -4.35
C ARG A 19 -4.52 1.82 -3.41
N SER A 20 -3.38 2.24 -3.94
CA SER A 20 -2.21 2.52 -3.09
C SER A 20 -2.39 3.73 -2.19
N PRO A 21 -3.00 4.86 -2.62
CA PRO A 21 -3.29 5.95 -1.69
C PRO A 21 -4.31 5.56 -0.62
N MET A 22 -5.36 4.79 -0.97
CA MET A 22 -6.31 4.29 0.03
C MET A 22 -5.61 3.45 1.08
N ALA A 23 -4.75 2.52 0.64
CA ALA A 23 -4.01 1.66 1.55
C ALA A 23 -3.03 2.45 2.43
N GLU A 24 -2.34 3.45 1.87
CA GLU A 24 -1.46 4.34 2.64
C GLU A 24 -2.23 5.02 3.78
N ILE A 25 -3.37 5.61 3.47
CA ILE A 25 -4.19 6.34 4.45
C ILE A 25 -4.72 5.39 5.53
N ILE A 26 -5.22 4.23 5.13
CA ILE A 26 -5.79 3.24 6.05
C ILE A 26 -4.71 2.66 6.97
N LEU A 27 -3.54 2.30 6.42
CA LEU A 27 -2.43 1.78 7.23
C LEU A 27 -1.92 2.84 8.21
N ARG A 28 -1.77 4.08 7.76
CA ARG A 28 -1.34 5.17 8.64
C ARG A 28 -2.31 5.34 9.81
N ALA A 29 -3.61 5.33 9.54
CA ALA A 29 -4.63 5.42 10.58
C ALA A 29 -4.57 4.23 11.56
N GLU A 30 -4.31 3.03 11.06
CA GLU A 30 -4.17 1.84 11.91
C GLU A 30 -2.93 1.94 12.82
N PHE A 31 -1.79 2.38 12.30
CA PHE A 31 -0.61 2.63 13.13
C PHE A 31 -0.88 3.68 14.20
N GLU A 32 -1.48 4.79 13.82
CA GLU A 32 -1.83 5.88 14.75
C GLU A 32 -2.77 5.41 15.86
N SER A 33 -3.74 4.57 15.53
CA SER A 33 -4.69 4.01 16.51
C SER A 33 -4.00 3.16 17.57
N ARG A 34 -2.81 2.66 17.27
CA ARG A 34 -1.98 1.86 18.19
C ARG A 34 -0.87 2.68 18.86
N GLY A 35 -0.90 4.00 18.69
CA GLY A 35 0.13 4.87 19.26
C GLY A 35 1.49 4.81 18.56
N ILE A 36 1.53 4.31 17.31
CA ILE A 36 2.75 4.22 16.52
C ILE A 36 2.79 5.40 15.55
N GLY A 37 3.63 6.38 15.85
CA GLY A 37 3.76 7.59 15.05
C GLY A 37 4.77 7.46 13.91
N GLU A 38 4.86 8.51 13.10
CA GLU A 38 5.74 8.57 11.92
C GLU A 38 7.23 8.53 12.26
N ASP A 39 7.59 8.81 13.51
CA ASP A 39 8.94 8.68 14.02
C ASP A 39 9.39 7.21 14.09
N ARG A 40 8.45 6.29 14.20
CA ARG A 40 8.71 4.84 14.27
C ARG A 40 8.38 4.12 12.97
N VAL A 41 7.24 4.43 12.34
CA VAL A 41 6.80 3.82 11.09
C VAL A 41 6.30 4.90 10.14
N ARG A 42 6.81 4.87 8.93
CA ARG A 42 6.43 5.79 7.87
C ARG A 42 5.71 5.02 6.77
N VAL A 43 4.56 5.49 6.34
CA VAL A 43 3.79 4.85 5.26
C VAL A 43 3.79 5.74 4.04
N LEU A 44 4.20 5.18 2.91
CA LEU A 44 4.26 5.85 1.61
C LEU A 44 3.41 5.09 0.60
N SER A 45 3.11 5.73 -0.52
CA SER A 45 2.51 5.06 -1.68
C SER A 45 3.14 5.53 -2.98
N SER A 46 3.14 4.65 -3.99
CA SER A 46 3.63 4.97 -5.32
C SER A 46 2.93 4.10 -6.37
N GLY A 47 3.22 4.38 -7.64
CA GLY A 47 2.77 3.58 -8.76
C GLY A 47 3.91 2.85 -9.44
N VAL A 48 3.58 1.88 -10.30
CA VAL A 48 4.54 1.22 -11.19
C VAL A 48 4.62 1.91 -12.54
N SER A 49 3.74 2.88 -12.80
CA SER A 49 3.73 3.71 -14.01
C SER A 49 3.61 5.19 -13.66
N ASP A 50 3.87 6.06 -14.62
CA ASP A 50 3.75 7.50 -14.49
C ASP A 50 2.55 8.07 -15.27
N GLU A 51 1.62 7.22 -15.70
CA GLU A 51 0.45 7.63 -16.49
C GLU A 51 -0.44 8.65 -15.78
N GLU A 52 -0.46 8.63 -14.45
CA GLU A 52 -1.24 9.55 -13.62
C GLU A 52 -0.36 10.58 -12.88
N TYR A 53 0.86 10.77 -13.35
CA TYR A 53 1.84 11.64 -12.69
C TYR A 53 1.25 13.03 -12.35
N GLY A 54 1.39 13.42 -11.11
CA GLY A 54 0.96 14.71 -10.60
C GLY A 54 -0.52 14.81 -10.24
N HIS A 55 -1.33 13.80 -10.56
CA HIS A 55 -2.76 13.82 -10.26
C HIS A 55 -3.03 13.60 -8.76
N PRO A 56 -4.12 14.18 -8.23
CA PRO A 56 -4.56 13.92 -6.87
C PRO A 56 -5.19 12.53 -6.75
N ILE A 57 -5.53 12.14 -5.54
CA ILE A 57 -6.31 10.92 -5.28
C ILE A 57 -7.63 10.99 -6.06
N ASP A 58 -8.02 9.88 -6.69
CA ASP A 58 -9.28 9.79 -7.41
C ASP A 58 -10.45 10.25 -6.51
N PRO A 59 -11.34 11.15 -7.01
CA PRO A 59 -12.45 11.65 -6.19
C PRO A 59 -13.37 10.57 -5.63
N ARG A 60 -13.50 9.44 -6.32
CA ARG A 60 -14.30 8.29 -5.84
C ARG A 60 -13.64 7.64 -4.64
N ALA A 61 -12.31 7.51 -4.64
CA ALA A 61 -11.54 7.01 -3.51
C ALA A 61 -11.64 7.97 -2.32
N VAL A 62 -11.51 9.27 -2.56
CA VAL A 62 -11.69 10.30 -1.52
C VAL A 62 -13.05 10.19 -0.87
N ARG A 63 -14.10 9.98 -1.66
CA ARG A 63 -15.48 9.89 -1.13
C ARG A 63 -15.65 8.73 -0.17
N VAL A 64 -15.18 7.52 -0.53
CA VAL A 64 -15.32 6.34 0.35
C VAL A 64 -14.43 6.46 1.60
N LEU A 65 -13.25 7.04 1.46
CA LEU A 65 -12.36 7.28 2.61
C LEU A 65 -13.01 8.24 3.60
N ARG A 66 -13.56 9.36 3.13
CA ARG A 66 -14.25 10.34 3.99
C ARG A 66 -15.48 9.76 4.64
N ALA A 67 -16.25 8.95 3.91
CA ALA A 67 -17.44 8.29 4.46
C ALA A 67 -17.10 7.36 5.63
N ASP A 68 -15.91 6.77 5.61
CA ASP A 68 -15.42 5.89 6.68
C ASP A 68 -14.60 6.65 7.75
N GLY A 69 -14.57 7.98 7.67
CA GLY A 69 -13.99 8.83 8.71
C GLY A 69 -12.50 9.12 8.57
N TYR A 70 -11.88 8.78 7.44
CA TYR A 70 -10.47 9.07 7.23
C TYR A 70 -10.25 10.52 6.81
N GLU A 71 -9.18 11.12 7.32
CA GLU A 71 -8.69 12.41 6.85
C GLU A 71 -7.89 12.23 5.55
N ILE A 72 -8.11 13.13 4.59
CA ILE A 72 -7.43 13.08 3.30
C ILE A 72 -6.26 14.05 3.33
N PRO A 73 -5.02 13.57 3.05
CA PRO A 73 -3.87 14.47 2.95
C PRO A 73 -4.08 15.52 1.87
N THR A 74 -3.68 16.76 2.15
CA THR A 74 -3.82 17.88 1.21
C THR A 74 -2.82 17.84 0.06
N HIS A 75 -1.76 17.04 0.20
CA HIS A 75 -0.64 16.98 -0.74
C HIS A 75 -0.34 15.55 -1.19
N HIS A 76 -1.25 14.97 -1.95
CA HIS A 76 -0.97 13.72 -2.63
C HIS A 76 -0.58 14.02 -4.09
N PHE A 77 0.57 13.52 -4.49
CA PHE A 77 1.06 13.55 -5.86
C PHE A 77 1.23 12.13 -6.37
N ALA A 78 0.40 11.73 -7.31
CA ALA A 78 0.58 10.44 -7.98
C ALA A 78 1.92 10.42 -8.69
N HIS A 79 2.71 9.40 -8.43
CA HIS A 79 4.04 9.26 -9.03
C HIS A 79 4.46 7.81 -9.12
N ARG A 80 5.35 7.54 -10.05
CA ARG A 80 6.04 6.25 -10.14
C ARG A 80 7.09 6.17 -9.04
N VAL A 81 7.28 4.97 -8.50
CA VAL A 81 8.29 4.74 -7.46
C VAL A 81 9.66 5.27 -7.90
N THR A 82 10.30 6.04 -7.03
CA THR A 82 11.61 6.61 -7.29
C THR A 82 12.72 5.73 -6.72
N ARG A 83 13.95 5.94 -7.22
CA ARG A 83 15.12 5.24 -6.73
C ARG A 83 15.35 5.49 -5.24
N GLU A 84 15.19 6.73 -4.81
CA GLU A 84 15.36 7.14 -3.41
C GLU A 84 14.33 6.42 -2.52
N GLU A 85 13.08 6.37 -2.97
CA GLU A 85 12.03 5.65 -2.25
C GLU A 85 12.33 4.15 -2.14
N ILE A 86 12.88 3.55 -3.19
CA ILE A 86 13.29 2.13 -3.16
C ILE A 86 14.37 1.91 -2.09
N GLU A 87 15.34 2.80 -2.02
CA GLU A 87 16.43 2.69 -1.04
C GLU A 87 15.93 2.82 0.40
N GLU A 88 14.96 3.70 0.64
CA GLU A 88 14.42 3.99 1.96
C GLU A 88 13.36 2.97 2.44
N THR A 89 12.77 2.21 1.53
CA THR A 89 11.63 1.34 1.85
C THR A 89 12.08 0.00 2.40
N ASP A 90 11.48 -0.40 3.52
CA ASP A 90 11.75 -1.67 4.20
C ASP A 90 10.72 -2.76 3.83
N LEU A 91 9.50 -2.36 3.50
CA LEU A 91 8.42 -3.28 3.13
C LEU A 91 7.63 -2.71 1.95
N PHE A 92 7.59 -3.47 0.85
CA PHE A 92 6.80 -3.11 -0.33
C PHE A 92 5.52 -3.97 -0.36
N LEU A 93 4.38 -3.32 -0.52
CA LEU A 93 3.07 -3.94 -0.53
C LEU A 93 2.35 -3.69 -1.86
N PRO A 94 2.69 -4.44 -2.91
CA PRO A 94 1.94 -4.36 -4.17
C PRO A 94 0.53 -4.90 -3.98
N MET A 95 -0.42 -4.25 -4.64
CA MET A 95 -1.85 -4.56 -4.50
C MET A 95 -2.27 -5.76 -5.36
N THR A 96 -1.56 -6.03 -6.44
CA THR A 96 -1.81 -7.16 -7.34
C THR A 96 -0.52 -7.85 -7.75
N ALA A 97 -0.65 -9.06 -8.30
CA ALA A 97 0.49 -9.80 -8.85
C ALA A 97 1.15 -9.03 -10.02
N SER A 98 0.36 -8.31 -10.81
CA SER A 98 0.87 -7.46 -11.88
C SER A 98 1.78 -6.35 -11.32
N HIS A 99 1.33 -5.68 -10.25
CA HIS A 99 2.13 -4.65 -9.58
C HIS A 99 3.40 -5.25 -8.97
N MET A 100 3.29 -6.43 -8.36
CA MET A 100 4.43 -7.16 -7.80
C MET A 100 5.49 -7.43 -8.87
N ARG A 101 5.09 -7.97 -10.02
CA ARG A 101 6.02 -8.27 -11.11
C ARG A 101 6.68 -7.02 -11.67
N ALA A 102 5.89 -5.95 -11.87
CA ALA A 102 6.41 -4.68 -12.35
C ALA A 102 7.40 -4.06 -11.37
N LEU A 103 7.10 -4.14 -10.08
CA LEU A 103 7.98 -3.65 -9.02
C LEU A 103 9.28 -4.45 -8.95
N LEU A 104 9.20 -5.79 -8.98
CA LEU A 104 10.38 -6.65 -8.92
C LEU A 104 11.38 -6.39 -10.06
N ARG A 105 10.88 -5.98 -11.24
CA ARG A 105 11.76 -5.59 -12.34
C ARG A 105 12.56 -4.31 -12.08
N GLN A 106 12.09 -3.48 -11.16
CA GLN A 106 12.71 -2.18 -10.81
C GLN A 106 13.61 -2.27 -9.60
N LEU A 107 13.48 -3.32 -8.79
CA LEU A 107 14.20 -3.45 -7.53
C LEU A 107 15.57 -4.13 -7.71
N PRO A 108 16.60 -3.66 -6.97
CA PRO A 108 17.84 -4.42 -6.86
C PRO A 108 17.58 -5.74 -6.11
N SER A 109 18.44 -6.73 -6.32
CA SER A 109 18.28 -8.05 -5.71
C SER A 109 18.20 -8.02 -4.19
N SER A 110 18.87 -7.05 -3.55
CA SER A 110 18.87 -6.87 -2.11
C SER A 110 17.50 -6.46 -1.52
N LYS A 111 16.59 -5.94 -2.36
CA LYS A 111 15.27 -5.46 -1.92
C LYS A 111 14.13 -6.43 -2.29
N ARG A 112 14.37 -7.44 -3.11
CA ARG A 112 13.33 -8.34 -3.61
C ARG A 112 12.64 -9.14 -2.50
N ALA A 113 13.37 -9.50 -1.46
CA ALA A 113 12.82 -10.24 -0.32
C ALA A 113 11.84 -9.40 0.53
N GLU A 114 11.86 -8.08 0.36
CA GLU A 114 11.02 -7.13 1.08
C GLU A 114 9.65 -6.88 0.40
N VAL A 115 9.36 -7.62 -0.67
CA VAL A 115 8.10 -7.48 -1.45
C VAL A 115 7.12 -8.56 -1.03
N HIS A 116 5.96 -8.14 -0.50
CA HIS A 116 4.87 -9.03 -0.09
C HIS A 116 3.55 -8.46 -0.61
N MET A 117 2.75 -9.29 -1.26
CA MET A 117 1.40 -8.88 -1.70
C MET A 117 0.61 -8.36 -0.50
N TYR A 118 -0.08 -7.23 -0.66
CA TYR A 118 -0.87 -6.62 0.41
C TYR A 118 -1.80 -7.64 1.07
N ARG A 119 -2.57 -8.37 0.27
CA ARG A 119 -3.55 -9.34 0.78
C ARG A 119 -2.94 -10.64 1.27
N SER A 120 -1.64 -10.85 1.09
CA SER A 120 -0.98 -12.06 1.63
C SER A 120 -0.94 -12.11 3.16
N PHE A 121 -1.18 -10.98 3.81
CA PHE A 121 -1.23 -10.89 5.28
C PHE A 121 -2.58 -11.33 5.86
N ASP A 122 -3.59 -11.53 5.04
CA ASP A 122 -4.90 -11.97 5.50
C ASP A 122 -4.88 -13.47 5.81
N PRO A 123 -5.04 -13.87 7.09
CA PRO A 123 -5.01 -15.28 7.46
C PRO A 123 -6.22 -16.08 6.97
N ASN A 124 -7.28 -15.38 6.54
CA ASN A 124 -8.50 -16.02 6.03
C ASN A 124 -8.41 -16.35 4.54
N LEU A 125 -7.37 -15.88 3.85
CA LEU A 125 -7.14 -16.21 2.45
C LEU A 125 -6.16 -17.37 2.34
N PRO A 126 -6.39 -18.31 1.38
CA PRO A 126 -5.41 -19.35 1.13
C PRO A 126 -4.12 -18.78 0.58
N LYS A 127 -2.98 -19.37 0.97
CA LYS A 127 -1.70 -18.99 0.38
C LYS A 127 -1.70 -19.34 -1.09
N PRO A 128 -1.39 -18.38 -1.98
CA PRO A 128 -1.36 -18.67 -3.41
C PRO A 128 -0.23 -19.64 -3.74
N ALA A 129 -0.49 -20.54 -4.69
CA ALA A 129 0.56 -21.37 -5.26
C ALA A 129 1.56 -20.48 -6.02
N ALA A 130 2.80 -20.94 -6.15
CA ALA A 130 3.82 -20.22 -6.91
C ALA A 130 3.34 -19.96 -8.34
N GLY A 131 3.42 -18.70 -8.79
CA GLY A 131 2.92 -18.26 -10.09
C GLY A 131 1.42 -17.95 -10.14
N ARG A 132 0.69 -18.12 -9.03
CA ARG A 132 -0.74 -17.82 -8.94
C ARG A 132 -1.04 -16.78 -7.85
N GLU A 133 -0.12 -15.87 -7.65
CA GLU A 133 -0.29 -14.76 -6.71
C GLU A 133 -1.47 -13.86 -7.09
N ASP A 134 -1.92 -13.89 -8.35
CA ASP A 134 -3.11 -13.20 -8.82
C ASP A 134 -4.40 -13.63 -8.08
N SER A 135 -4.41 -14.81 -7.46
CA SER A 135 -5.56 -15.30 -6.70
C SER A 135 -5.91 -14.45 -5.49
N ILE A 136 -4.97 -13.62 -5.02
CA ILE A 136 -5.18 -12.68 -3.90
C ILE A 136 -5.03 -11.22 -4.32
N ASP A 137 -5.26 -10.91 -5.59
CA ASP A 137 -5.27 -9.54 -6.07
C ASP A 137 -6.30 -8.69 -5.33
N GLN A 138 -5.90 -7.45 -5.01
CA GLN A 138 -6.83 -6.42 -4.57
C GLN A 138 -7.73 -6.04 -5.75
N VAL A 139 -9.05 -6.02 -5.53
CA VAL A 139 -9.99 -5.66 -6.59
C VAL A 139 -9.67 -4.27 -7.17
N ASP A 140 -9.78 -4.12 -8.48
CA ASP A 140 -9.59 -2.83 -9.15
C ASP A 140 -10.94 -2.13 -9.31
N PRO A 141 -11.19 -1.02 -8.58
CA PRO A 141 -12.46 -0.32 -8.66
C PRO A 141 -12.55 0.66 -9.84
N TRP A 142 -11.47 0.84 -10.62
CA TRP A 142 -11.35 1.90 -11.63
C TRP A 142 -12.51 1.95 -12.62
N TYR A 143 -12.93 0.78 -13.13
CA TYR A 143 -14.01 0.69 -14.11
C TYR A 143 -15.39 0.57 -13.46
N GLY A 144 -15.46 0.62 -12.13
CA GLY A 144 -16.71 0.48 -11.39
C GLY A 144 -17.25 1.80 -10.88
N GLY A 145 -18.32 1.69 -10.08
CA GLY A 145 -18.98 2.81 -9.41
C GLY A 145 -18.72 2.82 -7.90
N PRO A 146 -19.61 3.51 -7.13
CA PRO A 146 -19.45 3.60 -5.68
C PRO A 146 -19.37 2.26 -4.96
N HIS A 147 -20.12 1.25 -5.43
CA HIS A 147 -20.11 -0.08 -4.84
C HIS A 147 -18.73 -0.74 -4.94
N GLU A 148 -18.08 -0.66 -6.09
CA GLU A 148 -16.77 -1.24 -6.33
C GLU A 148 -15.69 -0.57 -5.48
N PHE A 149 -15.81 0.73 -5.26
CA PHE A 149 -14.93 1.47 -4.33
C PHE A 149 -15.17 1.06 -2.88
N GLN A 150 -16.41 0.78 -2.49
CA GLN A 150 -16.72 0.26 -1.16
C GLN A 150 -16.15 -1.14 -0.94
N VAL A 151 -16.22 -2.01 -1.96
CA VAL A 151 -15.59 -3.33 -1.90
C VAL A 151 -14.07 -3.20 -1.77
N ALA A 152 -13.47 -2.33 -2.56
CA ALA A 152 -12.02 -2.12 -2.53
C ALA A 152 -11.55 -1.62 -1.15
N ILE A 153 -12.21 -0.61 -0.59
CA ILE A 153 -11.83 -0.10 0.74
C ILE A 153 -12.02 -1.15 1.83
N GLY A 154 -13.10 -1.93 1.76
CA GLY A 154 -13.35 -3.02 2.69
C GLY A 154 -12.24 -4.07 2.69
N GLN A 155 -11.78 -4.48 1.52
CA GLN A 155 -10.67 -5.43 1.40
C GLN A 155 -9.38 -4.87 2.00
N ILE A 156 -9.10 -3.59 1.78
CA ILE A 156 -7.91 -2.93 2.34
C ILE A 156 -7.99 -2.87 3.87
N GLN A 157 -9.16 -2.50 4.40
CA GLN A 157 -9.40 -2.41 5.84
C GLN A 157 -9.27 -3.76 6.56
N GLU A 158 -9.76 -4.83 5.94
CA GLU A 158 -9.70 -6.17 6.53
C GLU A 158 -8.26 -6.63 6.78
N VAL A 159 -7.34 -6.25 5.94
CA VAL A 159 -5.95 -6.71 5.98
C VAL A 159 -5.03 -5.80 6.81
N ALA A 160 -5.35 -4.52 6.90
CA ALA A 160 -4.51 -3.52 7.57
C ALA A 160 -4.06 -3.91 8.98
N PRO A 161 -4.93 -4.43 9.89
CA PRO A 161 -4.48 -4.83 11.23
C PRO A 161 -3.39 -5.91 11.21
N TYR A 162 -3.48 -6.86 10.30
CA TYR A 162 -2.49 -7.95 10.20
C TYR A 162 -1.15 -7.45 9.69
N ILE A 163 -1.15 -6.49 8.77
CA ILE A 163 0.08 -5.85 8.31
C ILE A 163 0.74 -5.09 9.45
N VAL A 164 -0.04 -4.35 10.22
CA VAL A 164 0.47 -3.59 11.37
C VAL A 164 1.02 -4.54 12.43
N ASP A 165 0.35 -5.66 12.73
CA ASP A 165 0.87 -6.70 13.63
C ASP A 165 2.23 -7.20 13.16
N TRP A 166 2.37 -7.46 11.87
CA TRP A 166 3.62 -7.95 11.30
C TRP A 166 4.74 -6.91 11.42
N VAL A 167 4.44 -5.66 11.08
CA VAL A 167 5.42 -4.56 11.18
C VAL A 167 5.85 -4.34 12.64
N GLU A 168 4.92 -4.39 13.59
CA GLU A 168 5.26 -4.26 15.00
C GLU A 168 6.29 -5.31 15.43
N ARG A 169 6.16 -6.53 14.93
CA ARG A 169 7.16 -7.58 15.20
C ARG A 169 8.52 -7.29 14.57
N GLN A 170 8.58 -6.57 13.46
CA GLN A 170 9.85 -6.20 12.82
C GLN A 170 10.58 -5.09 13.57
N ILE A 171 9.85 -4.16 14.16
CA ILE A 171 10.46 -3.01 14.84
C ILE A 171 10.70 -3.25 16.33
N GLY A 172 10.23 -4.37 16.83
CA GLY A 172 10.44 -4.76 18.25
C GLY A 172 9.55 -4.04 19.20
#